data_29d7af398973d997394b62e56d2bc08c
#
_entry.id   29d7af398973d997394b62e56d2bc08c
#
_cell.length_a   1.000
_cell.length_b   1.000
_cell.length_c   1.000
_cell.angle_alpha   90.00
_cell.angle_beta   90.00
_cell.angle_gamma   90.00
#
_symmetry.space_group_name_H-M   'P 1'
#
loop_
_entity.id
_entity.type
_entity.pdbx_description
1 polymer ?
#
loop_
_entity_poly.entity_id
_entity_poly.type
_entity_poly.pdbx_seq_one_letter_code
_entity_poly.pdbx_strand_id
1 'polypeptide(L)'
;YAGSGERAALRVTGNNEGDGLLDDFIIGFEQLGMNDVERVGGKNASLGEMISNLANAGVTVPGGFATTAQAYRDFLEKDGLRQRIDETLESLDINDVNELARVGATIRQWIIDTPFPPVLEQTIADRFGAMQDGDERMAVAVRSSATAEDLPDASFAGQQETFLNIVGLENVKLAIKEVFASLFNDRAISYRVHHGFDHNKVALSAGIQLMVRSETGSSGVMFTLDTESGFQDVVFITASYGLGETVVQGAVNPDEFYVHKPTFEAGRPAVLRRNLGSKAIKMVYAGDGEMGRSVET
;
A
#
# COMPACT_ATOMS: atom_id res chain seq x y z
N TYR A 1 22.79 25.88 13.63
CA TYR A 1 21.64 26.57 14.24
C TYR A 1 20.67 25.54 14.69
N ALA A 2 20.55 25.34 16.01
CA ALA A 2 19.62 24.45 16.66
C ALA A 2 18.23 25.10 16.69
N GLY A 3 17.24 24.45 16.14
CA GLY A 3 15.83 24.74 16.32
C GLY A 3 15.15 23.51 16.89
N SER A 4 15.00 23.49 18.22
CA SER A 4 14.20 22.51 18.95
C SER A 4 12.72 22.73 18.67
N GLY A 5 12.12 21.88 17.86
CA GLY A 5 10.67 21.79 17.68
C GLY A 5 10.16 20.51 18.34
N GLU A 6 9.75 20.61 19.59
CA GLU A 6 8.91 19.62 20.24
C GLU A 6 7.58 19.52 19.47
N ARG A 7 7.36 18.42 18.75
CA ARG A 7 6.06 18.09 18.20
C ARG A 7 5.22 17.50 19.34
N ALA A 8 4.25 18.27 19.78
CA ALA A 8 3.25 17.85 20.74
C ALA A 8 2.49 16.64 20.21
N ALA A 9 2.56 15.52 20.93
CA ALA A 9 1.67 14.41 20.73
C ALA A 9 0.26 14.84 21.20
N LEU A 10 -0.65 15.02 20.27
CA LEU A 10 -2.06 15.23 20.57
C LEU A 10 -2.63 13.94 21.18
N ARG A 11 -2.73 13.90 22.51
CA ARG A 11 -3.59 12.97 23.22
C ARG A 11 -5.03 13.48 23.08
N VAL A 12 -5.79 12.86 22.21
CA VAL A 12 -7.26 13.00 22.22
C VAL A 12 -7.79 12.04 23.29
N THR A 13 -8.06 12.57 24.48
CA THR A 13 -8.84 11.87 25.50
C THR A 13 -10.29 12.31 25.34
N GLY A 14 -11.08 11.51 24.66
CA GLY A 14 -12.53 11.66 24.58
C GLY A 14 -13.16 10.28 24.55
N ASN A 15 -13.67 9.81 25.69
CA ASN A 15 -14.59 8.68 25.74
C ASN A 15 -15.92 9.12 25.13
N ASN A 16 -16.20 8.68 23.91
CA ASN A 16 -17.52 8.77 23.31
C ASN A 16 -17.87 7.41 22.70
N GLU A 17 -19.08 6.94 22.93
CA GLU A 17 -19.64 5.71 22.31
C GLU A 17 -19.67 5.76 20.77
N GLY A 18 -19.35 6.90 20.15
CA GLY A 18 -19.15 7.06 18.71
C GLY A 18 -17.78 6.65 18.20
N ASP A 19 -16.75 6.62 19.03
CA ASP A 19 -15.36 6.27 18.60
C ASP A 19 -15.24 4.78 18.21
N GLY A 20 -15.99 3.88 18.85
CA GLY A 20 -15.96 2.45 18.55
C GLY A 20 -16.42 2.11 17.13
N LEU A 21 -17.40 2.83 16.58
CA LEU A 21 -17.91 2.64 15.21
C LEU A 21 -16.95 3.21 14.16
N LEU A 22 -16.18 4.22 14.49
CA LEU A 22 -15.21 4.83 13.56
C LEU A 22 -13.98 3.94 13.38
N ASP A 23 -13.52 3.28 14.43
CA ASP A 23 -12.40 2.32 14.39
C ASP A 23 -12.74 1.02 13.66
N ASP A 24 -14.05 0.74 13.43
CA ASP A 24 -14.47 -0.42 12.63
C ASP A 24 -14.20 -0.25 11.14
N PHE A 25 -14.12 0.99 10.63
CA PHE A 25 -13.91 1.26 9.19
C PHE A 25 -12.51 1.75 8.84
N ILE A 26 -11.87 2.51 9.73
CA ILE A 26 -10.56 3.12 9.48
C ILE A 26 -9.71 3.07 10.74
N ILE A 27 -8.44 2.67 10.57
CA ILE A 27 -7.47 2.57 11.67
C ILE A 27 -6.20 3.31 11.26
N GLY A 28 -5.68 4.18 12.14
CA GLY A 28 -4.36 4.81 11.95
C GLY A 28 -3.24 3.77 12.00
N PHE A 29 -2.20 3.94 11.19
CA PHE A 29 -1.09 2.98 11.17
C PHE A 29 -0.39 2.85 12.53
N GLU A 30 -0.37 3.91 13.33
CA GLU A 30 0.19 3.93 14.68
C GLU A 30 -0.54 3.02 15.68
N GLN A 31 -1.75 2.58 15.34
CA GLN A 31 -2.60 1.70 16.15
C GLN A 31 -2.54 0.24 15.68
N LEU A 32 -1.86 -0.02 14.55
CA LEU A 32 -1.80 -1.34 13.92
C LEU A 32 -0.55 -2.13 14.36
N GLY A 33 -0.67 -3.45 14.30
CA GLY A 33 0.42 -4.41 14.47
C GLY A 33 0.12 -5.72 13.76
N MET A 34 1.01 -6.70 13.89
CA MET A 34 0.89 -7.99 13.20
C MET A 34 -0.35 -8.81 13.62
N ASN A 35 -1.01 -8.44 14.71
CA ASN A 35 -2.27 -9.06 15.12
C ASN A 35 -3.49 -8.57 14.32
N ASP A 36 -3.33 -7.52 13.52
CA ASP A 36 -4.41 -6.90 12.76
C ASP A 36 -4.47 -7.34 11.28
N VAL A 37 -3.70 -8.37 10.88
CA VAL A 37 -3.65 -8.87 9.50
C VAL A 37 -5.05 -9.20 8.95
N GLU A 38 -5.91 -9.82 9.74
CA GLU A 38 -7.29 -10.14 9.33
C GLU A 38 -8.19 -8.90 9.13
N ARG A 39 -7.81 -7.77 9.76
CA ARG A 39 -8.57 -6.51 9.69
C ARG A 39 -8.09 -5.60 8.55
N VAL A 40 -6.76 -5.51 8.33
CA VAL A 40 -6.17 -4.52 7.42
C VAL A 40 -5.20 -5.12 6.40
N GLY A 41 -5.03 -6.44 6.39
CA GLY A 41 -4.07 -7.13 5.52
C GLY A 41 -2.61 -7.02 5.99
N GLY A 42 -1.76 -7.88 5.45
CA GLY A 42 -0.38 -8.03 5.90
C GLY A 42 0.48 -6.78 5.73
N LYS A 43 0.33 -6.06 4.61
CA LYS A 43 1.13 -4.84 4.34
C LYS A 43 0.84 -3.72 5.33
N ASN A 44 -0.44 -3.45 5.62
CA ASN A 44 -0.81 -2.40 6.55
C ASN A 44 -0.47 -2.76 8.00
N ALA A 45 -0.66 -4.03 8.37
CA ALA A 45 -0.25 -4.54 9.69
C ALA A 45 1.27 -4.40 9.90
N SER A 46 2.07 -4.77 8.88
CA SER A 46 3.53 -4.60 8.90
C SER A 46 3.97 -3.14 9.01
N LEU A 47 3.26 -2.20 8.35
CA LEU A 47 3.55 -0.77 8.48
C LEU A 47 3.34 -0.31 9.92
N GLY A 48 2.26 -0.70 10.58
CA GLY A 48 2.01 -0.39 11.97
C GLY A 48 3.08 -0.96 12.90
N GLU A 49 3.46 -2.21 12.70
CA GLU A 49 4.54 -2.85 13.43
C GLU A 49 5.88 -2.08 13.27
N MET A 50 6.20 -1.65 12.04
CA MET A 50 7.40 -0.86 11.78
C MET A 50 7.34 0.52 12.44
N ILE A 51 6.21 1.21 12.40
CA ILE A 51 6.03 2.52 13.05
C ILE A 51 6.29 2.39 14.55
N SER A 52 5.72 1.37 15.19
CA SER A 52 5.83 1.15 16.64
C SER A 52 7.25 0.79 17.09
N ASN A 53 7.99 0.02 16.28
CA ASN A 53 9.27 -0.55 16.69
C ASN A 53 10.50 0.21 16.16
N LEU A 54 10.42 0.84 14.99
CA LEU A 54 11.59 1.45 14.36
C LEU A 54 11.78 2.93 14.72
N ALA A 55 10.77 3.60 15.27
CA ALA A 55 10.88 5.00 15.69
C ALA A 55 12.02 5.21 16.70
N ASN A 56 12.19 4.29 17.66
CA ASN A 56 13.25 4.33 18.65
C ASN A 56 14.63 4.02 18.06
N ALA A 57 14.70 3.40 16.89
CA ALA A 57 15.95 3.13 16.17
C ALA A 57 16.35 4.29 15.22
N GLY A 58 15.62 5.41 15.26
CA GLY A 58 15.88 6.58 14.40
C GLY A 58 15.44 6.38 12.94
N VAL A 59 14.59 5.39 12.66
CA VAL A 59 14.00 5.17 11.33
C VAL A 59 12.61 5.79 11.29
N THR A 60 12.38 6.71 10.36
CA THR A 60 11.07 7.30 10.14
C THR A 60 10.28 6.45 9.15
N VAL A 61 9.15 5.92 9.60
CA VAL A 61 8.16 5.26 8.74
C VAL A 61 7.04 6.27 8.49
N PRO A 62 6.71 6.59 7.21
CA PRO A 62 5.64 7.53 6.92
C PRO A 62 4.31 7.06 7.49
N GLY A 63 3.62 7.98 8.18
CA GLY A 63 2.31 7.73 8.77
C GLY A 63 1.19 7.63 7.73
N GLY A 64 -0.01 7.35 8.23
CA GLY A 64 -1.19 7.20 7.41
C GLY A 64 -2.29 6.43 8.13
N PHE A 65 -3.23 5.93 7.36
CA PHE A 65 -4.33 5.10 7.86
C PHE A 65 -4.69 3.99 6.86
N ALA A 66 -5.43 3.01 7.34
CA ALA A 66 -5.97 1.92 6.53
C ALA A 66 -7.49 1.86 6.65
N THR A 67 -8.18 1.58 5.54
CA THR A 67 -9.55 1.08 5.61
C THR A 67 -9.52 -0.37 6.11
N THR A 68 -10.55 -0.82 6.81
CA THR A 68 -10.61 -2.21 7.27
C THR A 68 -11.24 -3.15 6.22
N ALA A 69 -11.05 -4.45 6.40
CA ALA A 69 -11.79 -5.46 5.66
C ALA A 69 -13.32 -5.35 5.87
N GLN A 70 -13.75 -4.87 7.04
CA GLN A 70 -15.16 -4.61 7.31
C GLN A 70 -15.70 -3.44 6.46
N ALA A 71 -14.92 -2.36 6.34
CA ALA A 71 -15.28 -1.24 5.46
C ALA A 71 -15.47 -1.68 4.00
N TYR A 72 -14.61 -2.57 3.51
CA TYR A 72 -14.75 -3.16 2.18
C TYR A 72 -16.03 -4.00 2.05
N ARG A 73 -16.33 -4.86 3.03
CA ARG A 73 -17.53 -5.70 3.02
C ARG A 73 -18.80 -4.85 3.05
N ASP A 74 -18.86 -3.86 3.92
CA ASP A 74 -20.02 -2.97 4.04
C ASP A 74 -20.22 -2.10 2.79
N PHE A 75 -19.13 -1.70 2.16
CA PHE A 75 -19.19 -1.02 0.88
C PHE A 75 -19.82 -1.91 -0.22
N LEU A 76 -19.47 -3.18 -0.27
CA LEU A 76 -20.06 -4.11 -1.24
C LEU A 76 -21.54 -4.41 -0.99
N GLU A 77 -22.01 -4.29 0.26
CA GLU A 77 -23.46 -4.43 0.56
C GLU A 77 -24.31 -3.24 0.06
N LYS A 78 -23.65 -2.13 -0.27
CA LYS A 78 -24.32 -0.92 -0.73
C LYS A 78 -25.10 -1.18 -2.04
N ASP A 79 -26.38 -0.81 -2.05
CA ASP A 79 -27.28 -0.85 -3.23
C ASP A 79 -27.32 -2.21 -3.95
N GLY A 80 -27.09 -3.33 -3.22
CA GLY A 80 -27.10 -4.69 -3.78
C GLY A 80 -25.92 -5.01 -4.68
N LEU A 81 -24.81 -4.26 -4.56
CA LEU A 81 -23.61 -4.42 -5.39
C LEU A 81 -23.04 -5.84 -5.28
N ARG A 82 -22.93 -6.39 -4.06
CA ARG A 82 -22.44 -7.77 -3.82
C ARG A 82 -23.25 -8.81 -4.59
N GLN A 83 -24.58 -8.78 -4.40
CA GLN A 83 -25.45 -9.75 -5.09
C GLN A 83 -25.27 -9.70 -6.61
N ARG A 84 -25.21 -8.48 -7.17
CA ARG A 84 -25.02 -8.30 -8.62
C ARG A 84 -23.67 -8.83 -9.10
N ILE A 85 -22.59 -8.69 -8.30
CA ILE A 85 -21.28 -9.24 -8.58
C ILE A 85 -21.33 -10.77 -8.56
N ASP A 86 -21.87 -11.35 -7.48
CA ASP A 86 -21.94 -12.80 -7.30
C ASP A 86 -22.72 -13.47 -8.44
N GLU A 87 -23.92 -12.98 -8.78
CA GLU A 87 -24.73 -13.48 -9.90
C GLU A 87 -23.98 -13.42 -11.26
N THR A 88 -23.16 -12.37 -11.44
CA THR A 88 -22.39 -12.21 -12.68
C THR A 88 -21.21 -13.17 -12.73
N LEU A 89 -20.54 -13.41 -11.62
CA LEU A 89 -19.40 -14.34 -11.54
C LEU A 89 -19.84 -15.81 -11.61
N GLU A 90 -21.02 -16.17 -11.07
CA GLU A 90 -21.58 -17.52 -11.16
C GLU A 90 -21.82 -17.97 -12.61
N SER A 91 -22.14 -17.04 -13.51
CA SER A 91 -22.41 -17.32 -14.93
C SER A 91 -21.17 -17.24 -15.81
N LEU A 92 -20.01 -16.87 -15.28
CA LEU A 92 -18.79 -16.57 -16.05
C LEU A 92 -18.04 -17.84 -16.45
N ASP A 93 -17.79 -18.02 -17.75
CA ASP A 93 -16.76 -18.97 -18.22
C ASP A 93 -15.37 -18.32 -18.20
N ILE A 94 -14.57 -18.67 -17.19
CA ILE A 94 -13.20 -18.13 -17.03
C ILE A 94 -12.22 -18.57 -18.13
N ASN A 95 -12.57 -19.57 -18.96
CA ASN A 95 -11.75 -20.02 -20.07
C ASN A 95 -11.97 -19.13 -21.31
N ASP A 96 -13.07 -18.39 -21.40
CA ASP A 96 -13.25 -17.34 -22.39
C ASP A 96 -12.58 -16.04 -21.90
N VAL A 97 -11.36 -15.80 -22.39
CA VAL A 97 -10.54 -14.62 -22.02
C VAL A 97 -11.25 -13.30 -22.33
N ASN A 98 -12.03 -13.24 -23.42
CA ASN A 98 -12.75 -12.02 -23.79
C ASN A 98 -13.94 -11.77 -22.87
N GLU A 99 -14.67 -12.83 -22.50
CA GLU A 99 -15.75 -12.74 -21.53
C GLU A 99 -15.22 -12.36 -20.15
N LEU A 100 -14.15 -12.99 -19.68
CA LEU A 100 -13.48 -12.68 -18.43
C LEU A 100 -13.09 -11.19 -18.37
N ALA A 101 -12.44 -10.68 -19.41
CA ALA A 101 -12.03 -9.28 -19.48
C ALA A 101 -13.22 -8.32 -19.44
N ARG A 102 -14.29 -8.63 -20.19
CA ARG A 102 -15.52 -7.83 -20.25
C ARG A 102 -16.23 -7.81 -18.89
N VAL A 103 -16.39 -8.97 -18.26
CA VAL A 103 -17.06 -9.12 -16.96
C VAL A 103 -16.25 -8.43 -15.88
N GLY A 104 -14.94 -8.67 -15.83
CA GLY A 104 -14.06 -8.01 -14.87
C GLY A 104 -14.11 -6.48 -14.98
N ALA A 105 -14.05 -5.94 -16.21
CA ALA A 105 -14.18 -4.49 -16.44
C ALA A 105 -15.55 -3.95 -15.98
N THR A 106 -16.62 -4.68 -16.25
CA THR A 106 -17.97 -4.30 -15.83
C THR A 106 -18.09 -4.23 -14.31
N ILE A 107 -17.60 -5.24 -13.59
CA ILE A 107 -17.64 -5.27 -12.12
C ILE A 107 -16.80 -4.12 -11.54
N ARG A 108 -15.59 -3.88 -12.06
CA ARG A 108 -14.76 -2.76 -11.62
C ARG A 108 -15.46 -1.42 -11.81
N GLN A 109 -16.15 -1.23 -12.94
CA GLN A 109 -16.91 -0.01 -13.17
C GLN A 109 -18.06 0.17 -12.16
N TRP A 110 -18.80 -0.90 -11.83
CA TRP A 110 -19.84 -0.83 -10.81
C TRP A 110 -19.29 -0.41 -9.43
N ILE A 111 -18.10 -0.89 -9.05
CA ILE A 111 -17.44 -0.50 -7.81
C ILE A 111 -17.08 0.98 -7.84
N ILE A 112 -16.53 1.47 -8.95
CA ILE A 112 -16.18 2.89 -9.10
C ILE A 112 -17.42 3.78 -9.02
N ASP A 113 -18.52 3.39 -9.64
CA ASP A 113 -19.75 4.18 -9.72
C ASP A 113 -20.57 4.15 -8.42
N THR A 114 -20.40 3.12 -7.59
CA THR A 114 -21.13 2.99 -6.33
C THR A 114 -20.64 4.02 -5.31
N PRO A 115 -21.51 4.86 -4.70
CA PRO A 115 -21.11 5.78 -3.65
C PRO A 115 -20.72 5.04 -2.38
N PHE A 116 -19.78 5.58 -1.63
CA PHE A 116 -19.48 5.04 -0.29
C PHE A 116 -20.70 5.13 0.64
N PRO A 117 -20.84 4.21 1.62
CA PRO A 117 -21.73 4.43 2.75
C PRO A 117 -21.39 5.76 3.44
N PRO A 118 -22.39 6.59 3.84
CA PRO A 118 -22.12 7.93 4.35
C PRO A 118 -21.14 7.98 5.53
N VAL A 119 -21.22 7.01 6.43
CA VAL A 119 -20.32 6.93 7.60
C VAL A 119 -18.88 6.67 7.15
N LEU A 120 -18.66 5.74 6.22
CA LEU A 120 -17.33 5.46 5.68
C LEU A 120 -16.77 6.68 4.94
N GLU A 121 -17.58 7.34 4.11
CA GLU A 121 -17.17 8.53 3.37
C GLU A 121 -16.73 9.66 4.32
N GLN A 122 -17.50 9.92 5.36
CA GLN A 122 -17.19 10.94 6.36
C GLN A 122 -15.91 10.58 7.12
N THR A 123 -15.75 9.32 7.53
CA THR A 123 -14.57 8.88 8.27
C THR A 123 -13.30 9.00 7.42
N ILE A 124 -13.37 8.68 6.11
CA ILE A 124 -12.24 8.92 5.18
C ILE A 124 -11.91 10.41 5.13
N ALA A 125 -12.91 11.28 4.99
CA ALA A 125 -12.71 12.72 4.91
C ALA A 125 -12.08 13.28 6.18
N ASP A 126 -12.53 12.89 7.35
CA ASP A 126 -12.03 13.34 8.64
C ASP A 126 -10.57 12.91 8.87
N ARG A 127 -10.25 11.63 8.59
CA ARG A 127 -8.88 11.11 8.75
C ARG A 127 -7.91 11.72 7.74
N PHE A 128 -8.33 11.90 6.49
CA PHE A 128 -7.51 12.56 5.48
C PHE A 128 -7.29 14.03 5.81
N GLY A 129 -8.34 14.75 6.21
CA GLY A 129 -8.23 16.15 6.64
C GLY A 129 -7.30 16.34 7.83
N ALA A 130 -7.34 15.43 8.81
CA ALA A 130 -6.41 15.44 9.95
C ALA A 130 -4.95 15.18 9.52
N MET A 131 -4.72 14.36 8.49
CA MET A 131 -3.39 14.13 7.93
C MET A 131 -2.86 15.35 7.19
N GLN A 132 -3.71 16.07 6.47
CA GLN A 132 -3.29 17.24 5.69
C GLN A 132 -2.73 18.38 6.57
N ASP A 133 -3.29 18.57 7.76
CA ASP A 133 -2.88 19.61 8.71
C ASP A 133 -2.62 20.99 8.03
N GLY A 134 -3.49 21.34 7.06
CA GLY A 134 -3.41 22.55 6.27
C GLY A 134 -2.52 22.50 5.01
N ASP A 135 -1.86 21.40 4.72
CA ASP A 135 -1.10 21.22 3.47
C ASP A 135 -2.01 20.66 2.35
N GLU A 136 -2.62 21.54 1.59
CA GLU A 136 -3.50 21.17 0.46
C GLU A 136 -2.79 20.39 -0.65
N ARG A 137 -1.45 20.43 -0.71
CA ARG A 137 -0.65 19.69 -1.68
C ARG A 137 -0.05 18.41 -1.15
N MET A 138 -0.47 18.00 0.05
CA MET A 138 -0.05 16.72 0.61
C MET A 138 -0.37 15.59 -0.35
N ALA A 139 0.65 14.85 -0.77
CA ALA A 139 0.52 13.67 -1.62
C ALA A 139 0.57 12.39 -0.79
N VAL A 140 -0.25 11.41 -1.15
CA VAL A 140 -0.28 10.09 -0.53
C VAL A 140 -0.11 8.98 -1.56
N ALA A 141 0.36 7.83 -1.09
CA ALA A 141 0.25 6.56 -1.79
C ALA A 141 -1.00 5.83 -1.29
N VAL A 142 -1.81 5.31 -2.21
CA VAL A 142 -2.95 4.45 -1.89
C VAL A 142 -2.63 3.04 -2.36
N ARG A 143 -2.56 2.08 -1.42
CA ARG A 143 -2.03 0.74 -1.66
C ARG A 143 -3.01 -0.33 -1.19
N SER A 144 -3.16 -1.37 -1.99
CA SER A 144 -3.91 -2.56 -1.58
C SER A 144 -3.16 -3.39 -0.55
N SER A 145 -3.91 -3.94 0.40
CA SER A 145 -3.44 -4.92 1.39
C SER A 145 -4.53 -5.96 1.59
N ALA A 146 -4.30 -7.19 1.11
CA ALA A 146 -5.28 -8.26 1.22
C ALA A 146 -5.18 -8.97 2.57
N THR A 147 -6.35 -9.38 3.10
CA THR A 147 -6.41 -10.17 4.34
C THR A 147 -5.94 -11.61 4.16
N ALA A 148 -5.82 -12.07 2.92
CA ALA A 148 -5.44 -13.42 2.54
C ALA A 148 -4.22 -13.46 1.61
N GLU A 149 -3.31 -12.45 1.71
CA GLU A 149 -2.17 -12.29 0.79
C GLU A 149 -1.15 -13.42 0.90
N ASP A 150 -0.92 -13.94 2.10
CA ASP A 150 0.10 -14.94 2.45
C ASP A 150 -0.53 -16.21 3.03
N LEU A 151 -1.55 -16.76 2.38
CA LEU A 151 -2.01 -18.11 2.74
C LEU A 151 -0.94 -19.13 2.34
N PRO A 152 -0.69 -20.18 3.13
CA PRO A 152 0.35 -21.19 2.86
C PRO A 152 0.26 -21.82 1.47
N ASP A 153 -0.95 -21.89 0.91
CA ASP A 153 -1.23 -22.52 -0.38
C ASP A 153 -1.60 -21.52 -1.49
N ALA A 154 -1.55 -20.21 -1.23
CA ALA A 154 -1.97 -19.20 -2.20
C ALA A 154 -1.24 -17.88 -2.02
N SER A 155 -0.58 -17.41 -3.06
CA SER A 155 0.04 -16.09 -3.11
C SER A 155 -0.72 -15.19 -4.08
N PHE A 156 -1.30 -14.10 -3.55
CA PHE A 156 -1.87 -13.01 -4.35
C PHE A 156 -0.82 -11.96 -4.73
N ALA A 157 0.46 -12.33 -4.64
CA ALA A 157 1.57 -11.44 -4.97
C ALA A 157 1.48 -10.94 -6.42
N GLY A 158 1.70 -9.65 -6.62
CA GLY A 158 1.70 -9.01 -7.95
C GLY A 158 0.31 -8.78 -8.57
N GLN A 159 -0.78 -9.05 -7.84
CA GLN A 159 -2.15 -8.77 -8.29
C GLN A 159 -2.71 -7.47 -7.68
N GLN A 160 -1.87 -6.72 -6.98
CA GLN A 160 -2.31 -5.61 -6.13
C GLN A 160 -1.90 -4.27 -6.73
N GLU A 161 -2.82 -3.32 -6.67
CA GLU A 161 -2.63 -1.99 -7.20
C GLU A 161 -1.98 -1.06 -6.18
N THR A 162 -1.17 -0.13 -6.68
CA THR A 162 -0.58 0.96 -5.92
C THR A 162 -0.70 2.24 -6.72
N PHE A 163 -1.36 3.23 -6.17
CA PHE A 163 -1.51 4.55 -6.74
C PHE A 163 -0.62 5.53 -5.99
N LEU A 164 0.26 6.21 -6.70
CA LEU A 164 1.25 7.14 -6.14
C LEU A 164 0.87 8.59 -6.48
N ASN A 165 1.33 9.52 -5.66
CA ASN A 165 1.13 10.96 -5.87
C ASN A 165 -0.35 11.37 -5.93
N ILE A 166 -1.18 10.77 -5.08
CA ILE A 166 -2.59 11.11 -4.98
C ILE A 166 -2.74 12.36 -4.12
N VAL A 167 -3.30 13.42 -4.68
CA VAL A 167 -3.53 14.69 -4.01
C VAL A 167 -5.03 15.01 -3.98
N GLY A 168 -5.51 15.43 -2.81
CA GLY A 168 -6.90 15.83 -2.60
C GLY A 168 -7.85 14.65 -2.27
N LEU A 169 -8.87 14.97 -1.49
CA LEU A 169 -9.80 13.99 -0.92
C LEU A 169 -10.55 13.18 -1.99
N GLU A 170 -11.02 13.83 -3.05
CA GLU A 170 -11.80 13.13 -4.09
C GLU A 170 -10.95 12.10 -4.84
N ASN A 171 -9.69 12.43 -5.12
CA ASN A 171 -8.75 11.49 -5.74
C ASN A 171 -8.40 10.34 -4.78
N VAL A 172 -8.28 10.60 -3.49
CA VAL A 172 -8.08 9.54 -2.47
C VAL A 172 -9.28 8.61 -2.41
N LYS A 173 -10.51 9.14 -2.41
CA LYS A 173 -11.74 8.35 -2.45
C LYS A 173 -11.81 7.48 -3.72
N LEU A 174 -11.47 8.05 -4.87
CA LEU A 174 -11.41 7.30 -6.12
C LEU A 174 -10.36 6.18 -6.05
N ALA A 175 -9.15 6.48 -5.60
CA ALA A 175 -8.08 5.49 -5.48
C ALA A 175 -8.42 4.33 -4.51
N ILE A 176 -9.15 4.60 -3.41
CA ILE A 176 -9.67 3.56 -2.51
C ILE A 176 -10.64 2.62 -3.27
N LYS A 177 -11.54 3.18 -4.08
CA LYS A 177 -12.45 2.37 -4.91
C LYS A 177 -11.70 1.56 -5.97
N GLU A 178 -10.68 2.13 -6.58
CA GLU A 178 -9.82 1.42 -7.54
C GLU A 178 -9.06 0.27 -6.86
N VAL A 179 -8.57 0.47 -5.62
CA VAL A 179 -8.03 -0.61 -4.80
C VAL A 179 -9.08 -1.69 -4.59
N PHE A 180 -10.29 -1.37 -4.18
CA PHE A 180 -11.36 -2.34 -3.98
C PHE A 180 -11.70 -3.08 -5.28
N ALA A 181 -11.75 -2.36 -6.39
CA ALA A 181 -12.01 -2.91 -7.71
C ALA A 181 -10.91 -3.86 -8.20
N SER A 182 -9.68 -3.72 -7.73
CA SER A 182 -8.54 -4.54 -8.17
C SER A 182 -8.71 -6.04 -7.87
N LEU A 183 -9.54 -6.41 -6.88
CA LEU A 183 -9.91 -7.82 -6.66
C LEU A 183 -10.67 -8.44 -7.85
N PHE A 184 -11.20 -7.63 -8.75
CA PHE A 184 -11.96 -8.05 -9.92
C PHE A 184 -11.21 -7.77 -11.23
N ASN A 185 -9.87 -7.71 -11.19
CA ASN A 185 -9.07 -7.81 -12.39
C ASN A 185 -9.04 -9.28 -12.88
N ASP A 186 -8.77 -9.46 -14.15
CA ASP A 186 -8.87 -10.77 -14.84
C ASP A 186 -8.03 -11.85 -14.15
N ARG A 187 -6.81 -11.49 -13.75
CA ARG A 187 -5.90 -12.40 -13.03
C ARG A 187 -6.46 -12.81 -11.67
N ALA A 188 -7.00 -11.86 -10.91
CA ALA A 188 -7.51 -12.10 -9.57
C ALA A 188 -8.78 -12.96 -9.61
N ILE A 189 -9.68 -12.76 -10.58
CA ILE A 189 -10.87 -13.59 -10.79
C ILE A 189 -10.43 -15.00 -11.16
N SER A 190 -9.62 -15.15 -12.21
CA SER A 190 -9.14 -16.44 -12.72
C SER A 190 -8.39 -17.22 -11.64
N TYR A 191 -7.51 -16.56 -10.89
CA TYR A 191 -6.76 -17.19 -9.79
C TYR A 191 -7.68 -17.76 -8.72
N ARG A 192 -8.68 -17.00 -8.23
CA ARG A 192 -9.61 -17.48 -7.22
C ARG A 192 -10.42 -18.67 -7.68
N VAL A 193 -10.91 -18.64 -8.93
CA VAL A 193 -11.68 -19.77 -9.49
C VAL A 193 -10.81 -21.02 -9.64
N HIS A 194 -9.59 -20.89 -10.17
CA HIS A 194 -8.69 -22.04 -10.34
C HIS A 194 -8.28 -22.70 -9.02
N HIS A 195 -8.20 -21.94 -7.93
CA HIS A 195 -7.84 -22.46 -6.61
C HIS A 195 -9.06 -22.76 -5.73
N GLY A 196 -10.28 -22.64 -6.26
CA GLY A 196 -11.51 -22.92 -5.53
C GLY A 196 -11.76 -21.96 -4.35
N PHE A 197 -11.21 -20.75 -4.42
CA PHE A 197 -11.48 -19.71 -3.41
C PHE A 197 -12.82 -19.05 -3.66
N ASP A 198 -13.62 -19.00 -2.61
CA ASP A 198 -14.83 -18.21 -2.57
C ASP A 198 -14.48 -16.71 -2.70
N HIS A 199 -15.08 -16.03 -3.67
CA HIS A 199 -14.85 -14.60 -3.91
C HIS A 199 -15.16 -13.74 -2.69
N ASN A 200 -16.08 -14.17 -1.83
CA ASN A 200 -16.51 -13.44 -0.64
C ASN A 200 -15.56 -13.60 0.58
N LYS A 201 -14.63 -14.58 0.54
CA LYS A 201 -13.68 -14.81 1.64
C LYS A 201 -12.47 -13.90 1.59
N VAL A 202 -12.19 -13.31 0.44
CA VAL A 202 -11.06 -12.39 0.27
C VAL A 202 -11.57 -10.97 0.45
N ALA A 203 -10.96 -10.23 1.35
CA ALA A 203 -11.24 -8.82 1.55
C ALA A 203 -9.97 -7.98 1.34
N LEU A 204 -10.17 -6.74 0.94
CA LEU A 204 -9.10 -5.76 0.80
C LEU A 204 -9.21 -4.66 1.85
N SER A 205 -8.06 -4.20 2.23
CA SER A 205 -7.84 -2.94 2.91
C SER A 205 -7.08 -2.00 1.97
N ALA A 206 -7.45 -0.75 1.91
CA ALA A 206 -6.66 0.29 1.27
C ALA A 206 -5.83 1.01 2.34
N GLY A 207 -4.52 1.02 2.18
CA GLY A 207 -3.60 1.80 3.01
C GLY A 207 -3.33 3.15 2.35
N ILE A 208 -3.61 4.24 3.06
CA ILE A 208 -3.36 5.61 2.64
C ILE A 208 -2.14 6.10 3.41
N GLN A 209 -1.00 6.21 2.73
CA GLN A 209 0.28 6.52 3.35
C GLN A 209 0.87 7.82 2.81
N LEU A 210 1.40 8.66 3.70
CA LEU A 210 2.09 9.88 3.30
C LEU A 210 3.26 9.55 2.36
N MET A 211 3.35 10.26 1.23
CA MET A 211 4.43 10.08 0.26
C MET A 211 5.74 10.67 0.75
N VAL A 212 6.82 9.93 0.52
CA VAL A 212 8.19 10.44 0.64
C VAL A 212 8.62 11.03 -0.70
N ARG A 213 9.09 12.28 -0.68
CA ARG A 213 9.49 13.04 -1.88
C ARG A 213 10.86 12.57 -2.42
N SER A 214 10.93 11.30 -2.82
CA SER A 214 12.16 10.66 -3.31
C SER A 214 12.56 11.11 -4.73
N GLU A 215 11.68 11.78 -5.47
CA GLU A 215 12.00 12.38 -6.78
C GLU A 215 13.07 13.47 -6.69
N THR A 216 13.24 14.08 -5.52
CA THR A 216 14.31 15.05 -5.24
C THR A 216 15.57 14.43 -4.63
N GLY A 217 15.58 13.10 -4.45
CA GLY A 217 16.64 12.38 -3.78
C GLY A 217 16.91 11.01 -4.41
N SER A 218 16.91 10.01 -3.56
CA SER A 218 17.14 8.61 -3.94
C SER A 218 16.19 7.68 -3.20
N SER A 219 15.98 6.51 -3.79
CA SER A 219 15.24 5.39 -3.23
C SER A 219 15.99 4.10 -3.47
N GLY A 220 15.57 3.03 -2.80
CA GLY A 220 16.21 1.75 -2.97
C GLY A 220 15.51 0.64 -2.21
N VAL A 221 16.10 -0.55 -2.26
CA VAL A 221 15.66 -1.72 -1.52
C VAL A 221 16.82 -2.24 -0.69
N MET A 222 16.53 -2.69 0.51
CA MET A 222 17.50 -3.30 1.41
C MET A 222 17.02 -4.69 1.81
N PHE A 223 17.91 -5.67 1.68
CA PHE A 223 17.69 -7.03 2.11
C PHE A 223 18.66 -7.38 3.24
N THR A 224 18.18 -8.13 4.23
CA THR A 224 19.01 -8.57 5.36
C THR A 224 19.83 -9.83 5.07
N LEU A 225 19.93 -10.21 3.80
CA LEU A 225 20.74 -11.29 3.29
C LEU A 225 21.08 -11.03 1.81
N ASP A 226 22.02 -11.78 1.26
CA ASP A 226 22.23 -11.83 -0.19
C ASP A 226 21.12 -12.68 -0.84
N THR A 227 20.33 -12.06 -1.71
CA THR A 227 19.16 -12.68 -2.34
C THR A 227 19.51 -13.73 -3.40
N GLU A 228 20.74 -13.75 -3.92
CA GLU A 228 21.18 -14.74 -4.90
C GLU A 228 21.73 -16.00 -4.23
N SER A 229 22.63 -15.84 -3.25
CA SER A 229 23.29 -16.96 -2.59
C SER A 229 22.63 -17.42 -1.30
N GLY A 230 21.75 -16.60 -0.71
CA GLY A 230 21.17 -16.83 0.62
C GLY A 230 22.14 -16.55 1.78
N PHE A 231 23.31 -15.92 1.51
CA PHE A 231 24.28 -15.61 2.56
C PHE A 231 23.71 -14.59 3.55
N GLN A 232 23.64 -14.98 4.84
CA GLN A 232 22.92 -14.24 5.85
C GLN A 232 23.72 -13.13 6.55
N ASP A 233 25.06 -13.18 6.48
CA ASP A 233 25.92 -12.23 7.19
C ASP A 233 26.15 -10.91 6.44
N VAL A 234 25.33 -10.62 5.45
CA VAL A 234 25.35 -9.33 4.74
C VAL A 234 23.99 -8.64 4.77
N VAL A 235 24.04 -7.32 4.65
CA VAL A 235 22.93 -6.49 4.20
C VAL A 235 23.24 -6.11 2.74
N PHE A 236 22.33 -6.46 1.84
CA PHE A 236 22.41 -6.09 0.43
C PHE A 236 21.49 -4.89 0.17
N ILE A 237 22.04 -3.80 -0.37
CA ILE A 237 21.34 -2.56 -0.61
C ILE A 237 21.45 -2.21 -2.08
N THR A 238 20.33 -1.90 -2.70
CA THR A 238 20.30 -1.29 -4.04
C THR A 238 19.75 0.13 -3.95
N ALA A 239 20.27 1.07 -4.74
CA ALA A 239 19.84 2.46 -4.71
C ALA A 239 19.85 3.10 -6.11
N SER A 240 18.86 3.94 -6.38
CA SER A 240 18.78 4.75 -7.60
C SER A 240 18.16 6.12 -7.33
N TYR A 241 18.18 7.00 -8.31
CA TYR A 241 17.53 8.30 -8.22
C TYR A 241 16.02 8.19 -8.42
N GLY A 242 15.28 9.11 -7.82
CA GLY A 242 13.84 9.21 -8.00
C GLY A 242 13.04 8.15 -7.25
N LEU A 243 11.88 7.79 -7.78
CA LEU A 243 10.94 6.85 -7.18
C LEU A 243 11.48 5.41 -7.20
N GLY A 244 11.24 4.66 -6.12
CA GLY A 244 11.73 3.29 -5.92
C GLY A 244 11.15 2.25 -6.87
N GLU A 245 10.10 2.57 -7.57
CA GLU A 245 9.42 1.65 -8.49
C GLU A 245 10.35 1.14 -9.61
N THR A 246 11.22 1.99 -10.15
CA THR A 246 12.19 1.58 -11.17
C THR A 246 13.20 0.55 -10.67
N VAL A 247 13.55 0.60 -9.38
CA VAL A 247 14.42 -0.40 -8.75
C VAL A 247 13.67 -1.70 -8.55
N VAL A 248 12.45 -1.64 -8.03
CA VAL A 248 11.62 -2.83 -7.76
C VAL A 248 11.26 -3.57 -9.04
N GLN A 249 10.98 -2.84 -10.12
CA GLN A 249 10.67 -3.43 -11.44
C GLN A 249 11.91 -3.90 -12.22
N GLY A 250 13.11 -3.62 -11.72
CA GLY A 250 14.35 -3.91 -12.46
C GLY A 250 14.53 -3.08 -13.73
N ALA A 251 13.84 -1.94 -13.84
CA ALA A 251 13.91 -1.06 -15.01
C ALA A 251 15.16 -0.18 -15.02
N VAL A 252 15.84 -0.05 -13.91
CA VAL A 252 17.08 0.72 -13.76
C VAL A 252 18.20 -0.19 -13.30
N ASN A 253 19.42 0.11 -13.73
CA ASN A 253 20.65 -0.52 -13.20
C ASN A 253 21.11 0.34 -11.99
N PRO A 254 20.85 -0.13 -10.73
CA PRO A 254 21.07 0.67 -9.52
C PRO A 254 22.52 0.56 -9.04
N ASP A 255 22.89 1.42 -8.10
CA ASP A 255 24.05 1.20 -7.25
C ASP A 255 23.78 0.04 -6.31
N GLU A 256 24.83 -0.76 -6.02
CA GLU A 256 24.75 -1.91 -5.13
C GLU A 256 25.80 -1.83 -4.04
N PHE A 257 25.40 -2.18 -2.83
CA PHE A 257 26.27 -2.22 -1.67
C PHE A 257 26.08 -3.52 -0.90
N TYR A 258 27.20 -4.17 -0.54
CA TYR A 258 27.20 -5.31 0.36
C TYR A 258 27.87 -4.91 1.66
N VAL A 259 27.11 -4.94 2.75
CA VAL A 259 27.57 -4.56 4.09
C VAL A 259 27.62 -5.79 4.97
N HIS A 260 28.83 -6.16 5.44
CA HIS A 260 29.04 -7.35 6.29
C HIS A 260 28.63 -7.06 7.74
N LYS A 261 27.62 -7.76 8.24
CA LYS A 261 27.03 -7.52 9.56
C LYS A 261 28.04 -7.67 10.71
N PRO A 262 28.81 -8.79 10.84
CA PRO A 262 29.73 -8.95 11.96
C PRO A 262 30.84 -7.87 11.99
N THR A 263 31.31 -7.43 10.82
CA THR A 263 32.31 -6.37 10.73
C THR A 263 31.74 -5.02 11.12
N PHE A 264 30.50 -4.75 10.74
CA PHE A 264 29.74 -3.54 11.11
C PHE A 264 29.51 -3.48 12.62
N GLU A 265 29.05 -4.57 13.21
CA GLU A 265 28.82 -4.69 14.66
C GLU A 265 30.13 -4.49 15.46
N ALA A 266 31.24 -4.93 14.92
CA ALA A 266 32.57 -4.70 15.49
C ALA A 266 33.12 -3.28 15.31
N GLY A 267 32.33 -2.34 14.74
CA GLY A 267 32.73 -0.95 14.51
C GLY A 267 33.84 -0.77 13.45
N ARG A 268 33.99 -1.73 12.53
CA ARG A 268 35.03 -1.71 11.47
C ARG A 268 34.44 -1.37 10.11
N PRO A 269 35.25 -0.94 9.11
CA PRO A 269 34.79 -0.77 7.75
C PRO A 269 34.14 -2.03 7.20
N ALA A 270 32.82 -1.99 6.99
CA ALA A 270 32.00 -3.18 6.73
C ALA A 270 31.52 -3.32 5.28
N VAL A 271 31.72 -2.31 4.42
CA VAL A 271 31.34 -2.36 3.02
C VAL A 271 32.31 -3.25 2.25
N LEU A 272 31.85 -4.48 1.93
CA LEU A 272 32.67 -5.47 1.21
C LEU A 272 32.73 -5.19 -0.29
N ARG A 273 31.64 -4.69 -0.87
CA ARG A 273 31.51 -4.47 -2.30
C ARG A 273 30.64 -3.24 -2.57
N ARG A 274 31.04 -2.48 -3.57
CA ARG A 274 30.29 -1.38 -4.16
C ARG A 274 30.32 -1.52 -5.67
N ASN A 275 29.14 -1.52 -6.30
CA ASN A 275 29.00 -1.42 -7.74
C ASN A 275 28.26 -0.13 -8.07
N LEU A 276 28.82 0.63 -9.00
CA LEU A 276 28.17 1.84 -9.50
C LEU A 276 27.26 1.44 -10.67
N GLY A 277 25.96 1.64 -10.51
CA GLY A 277 25.00 1.46 -11.58
C GLY A 277 25.00 2.62 -12.57
N SER A 278 24.56 2.36 -13.80
CA SER A 278 24.43 3.42 -14.82
C SER A 278 23.35 4.45 -14.48
N LYS A 279 22.27 4.02 -13.78
CA LYS A 279 21.13 4.85 -13.40
C LYS A 279 20.65 5.76 -14.53
N ALA A 280 20.55 5.18 -15.74
CA ALA A 280 20.27 5.92 -16.97
C ALA A 280 18.89 6.58 -16.97
N ILE A 281 17.96 6.08 -16.14
CA ILE A 281 16.62 6.62 -15.98
C ILE A 281 16.32 6.86 -14.52
N LYS A 282 15.47 7.84 -14.24
CA LYS A 282 14.81 8.03 -12.95
C LYS A 282 13.30 8.24 -13.18
N MET A 283 12.49 7.82 -12.24
CA MET A 283 11.07 8.08 -12.27
C MET A 283 10.74 9.26 -11.35
N VAL A 284 10.00 10.21 -11.87
CA VAL A 284 9.50 11.38 -11.13
C VAL A 284 8.01 11.54 -11.32
N TYR A 285 7.36 12.34 -10.48
CA TYR A 285 5.93 12.61 -10.60
C TYR A 285 5.62 13.53 -11.79
N ALA A 286 4.54 13.23 -12.49
CA ALA A 286 4.05 14.01 -13.65
C ALA A 286 3.10 15.13 -13.22
N GLY A 287 3.61 16.18 -12.58
CA GLY A 287 2.81 17.36 -12.27
C GLY A 287 2.08 17.32 -10.93
N ASP A 288 1.56 18.47 -10.52
CA ASP A 288 0.81 18.64 -9.28
C ASP A 288 -0.64 18.21 -9.46
N GLY A 289 -1.07 17.18 -8.72
CA GLY A 289 -2.48 16.79 -8.61
C GLY A 289 -3.02 15.83 -9.68
N GLU A 290 -2.21 15.41 -10.64
CA GLU A 290 -2.59 14.34 -11.55
C GLU A 290 -2.15 12.97 -11.01
N MET A 291 -3.03 11.97 -11.14
CA MET A 291 -2.65 10.58 -10.92
C MET A 291 -1.69 10.15 -12.02
N GLY A 292 -0.41 10.32 -11.80
CA GLY A 292 0.56 9.98 -12.83
C GLY A 292 1.99 10.23 -12.41
N ARG A 293 2.89 9.60 -13.13
CA ARG A 293 4.34 9.71 -13.01
C ARG A 293 4.94 9.73 -14.41
N SER A 294 6.02 10.47 -14.57
CA SER A 294 6.83 10.46 -15.78
C SER A 294 8.17 9.77 -15.52
N VAL A 295 8.79 9.26 -16.57
CA VAL A 295 10.13 8.69 -16.56
C VAL A 295 11.05 9.67 -17.28
N GLU A 296 12.11 10.09 -16.59
CA GLU A 296 13.16 10.93 -17.15
C GLU A 296 14.47 10.13 -17.32
N THR A 297 15.18 10.40 -18.39
CA THR A 297 16.49 9.81 -18.73
C THR A 297 17.65 10.79 -18.54
#